data_a8417ee2f1a56e1a56ced5de07866c27
#
_entry.id   a8417ee2f1a56e1a56ced5de07866c27
#
_cell.length_a   1.000
_cell.length_b   1.000
_cell.length_c   1.000
_cell.angle_alpha   90.00
_cell.angle_beta   90.00
_cell.angle_gamma   90.00
#
_symmetry.space_group_name_H-M   'P 1'
#
loop_
_entity.id
_entity.type
_entity.pdbx_description
1 polymer ?
#
loop_
_entity_poly.entity_id
_entity_poly.type
_entity_poly.pdbx_seq_one_letter_code
_entity_poly.pdbx_strand_id
1 'polypeptide(L)' 'MDREPKYKVGDKVKFNFDGGTWVGTITDMYEYPSCWNYKIYDFWHNEWDIIGKEV' A
#
# COMPACT_ATOMS: atom_id res chain seq x y z
N MET A 1 -1.39 17.16 -13.19
CA MET A 1 -0.14 16.44 -13.00
C MET A 1 -0.43 15.01 -12.56
N ASP A 2 0.14 14.06 -13.24
CA ASP A 2 -0.12 12.66 -12.94
C ASP A 2 0.67 12.22 -11.72
N ARG A 3 0.00 11.51 -10.84
CA ARG A 3 0.65 10.93 -9.67
C ARG A 3 0.77 9.44 -9.92
N GLU A 4 1.99 8.96 -10.02
CA GLU A 4 2.21 7.55 -10.25
C GLU A 4 2.32 6.82 -8.92
N PRO A 5 1.71 5.65 -8.80
CA PRO A 5 1.80 4.88 -7.57
C PRO A 5 3.21 4.31 -7.42
N LYS A 6 3.65 4.20 -6.17
CA LYS A 6 4.94 3.58 -5.88
C LYS A 6 4.87 2.06 -5.97
N TYR A 7 3.68 1.51 -5.84
CA TYR A 7 3.48 0.06 -5.79
C TYR A 7 2.35 -0.34 -6.71
N LYS A 8 2.25 -1.62 -7.00
CA LYS A 8 1.23 -2.17 -7.90
C LYS A 8 0.54 -3.35 -7.28
N VAL A 9 -0.63 -3.68 -7.79
CA VAL A 9 -1.31 -4.93 -7.44
C VAL A 9 -0.34 -6.09 -7.72
N GLY A 10 -0.20 -6.97 -6.75
CA GLY A 10 0.72 -8.09 -6.85
C GLY A 10 2.03 -7.87 -6.14
N ASP A 11 2.36 -6.62 -5.79
CA ASP A 11 3.59 -6.33 -5.06
C ASP A 11 3.45 -6.79 -3.61
N LYS A 12 4.52 -7.42 -3.10
CA LYS A 12 4.58 -7.78 -1.70
C LYS A 12 5.30 -6.66 -0.97
N VAL A 13 4.66 -6.11 0.05
CA VAL A 13 5.17 -4.93 0.74
C VAL A 13 5.13 -5.12 2.25
N LYS A 14 5.96 -4.34 2.92
CA LYS A 14 5.94 -4.24 4.37
C LYS A 14 5.22 -2.94 4.73
N PHE A 15 4.32 -3.01 5.68
CA PHE A 15 3.50 -1.86 6.03
C PHE A 15 3.22 -1.81 7.53
N ASN A 16 2.88 -0.60 8.00
CA ASN A 16 2.52 -0.38 9.40
C ASN A 16 1.02 -0.47 9.55
N PHE A 17 0.56 -1.19 10.56
CA PHE A 17 -0.86 -1.31 10.83
C PHE A 17 -1.06 -1.64 12.31
N ASP A 18 -1.95 -0.87 12.95
CA ASP A 18 -2.36 -1.13 14.34
C ASP A 18 -1.17 -1.27 15.27
N GLY A 19 -0.19 -0.35 15.13
CA GLY A 19 0.97 -0.33 16.00
C GLY A 19 2.01 -1.38 15.71
N GLY A 20 1.82 -2.19 14.66
CA GLY A 20 2.77 -3.23 14.30
C GLY A 20 3.19 -3.14 12.85
N THR A 21 4.12 -3.99 12.46
CA THR A 21 4.62 -4.05 11.10
C THR A 21 4.25 -5.41 10.51
N TRP A 22 3.69 -5.39 9.32
CA TRP A 22 3.19 -6.60 8.67
C TRP A 22 3.71 -6.66 7.24
N VAL A 23 3.64 -7.85 6.66
CA VAL A 23 4.00 -8.07 5.25
C VAL A 23 2.78 -8.66 4.56
N GLY A 24 2.46 -8.13 3.39
CA GLY A 24 1.33 -8.64 2.62
C GLY A 24 1.41 -8.23 1.18
N THR A 25 0.53 -8.82 0.37
CA THR A 25 0.49 -8.55 -1.06
C THR A 25 -0.66 -7.61 -1.38
N ILE A 26 -0.39 -6.60 -2.19
CA ILE A 26 -1.41 -5.65 -2.61
C ILE A 26 -2.39 -6.34 -3.55
N THR A 27 -3.68 -6.26 -3.21
CA THR A 27 -4.72 -6.90 -4.02
C THR A 27 -5.56 -5.90 -4.79
N ASP A 28 -5.52 -4.62 -4.43
CA ASP A 28 -6.26 -3.60 -5.14
C ASP A 28 -5.64 -2.24 -4.86
N MET A 29 -5.98 -1.25 -5.67
CA MET A 29 -5.44 0.09 -5.56
C MET A 29 -6.52 1.10 -5.87
N TYR A 30 -6.41 2.28 -5.26
CA TYR A 30 -7.33 3.36 -5.53
C TYR A 30 -6.62 4.70 -5.33
N GLU A 31 -6.78 5.61 -6.29
CA GLU A 31 -6.17 6.93 -6.20
C GLU A 31 -7.13 7.91 -5.56
N TYR A 32 -6.79 8.36 -4.35
CA TYR A 32 -7.51 9.45 -3.69
C TYR A 32 -6.84 10.77 -4.05
N PRO A 33 -7.52 11.91 -3.84
CA PRO A 33 -6.91 13.18 -4.18
C PRO A 33 -5.56 13.43 -3.49
N SER A 34 -5.37 12.92 -2.28
CA SER A 34 -4.15 13.17 -1.53
C SER A 34 -3.07 12.13 -1.73
N CYS A 35 -3.43 10.90 -2.04
CA CYS A 35 -2.44 9.83 -2.19
C CYS A 35 -3.08 8.58 -2.76
N TRP A 36 -2.22 7.64 -3.13
CA TRP A 36 -2.67 6.31 -3.51
C TRP A 36 -2.97 5.50 -2.26
N ASN A 37 -3.98 4.63 -2.36
CA ASN A 37 -4.31 3.69 -1.30
C ASN A 37 -4.21 2.29 -1.86
N TYR A 38 -3.78 1.36 -1.00
CA TYR A 38 -3.54 -0.02 -1.40
C TYR A 38 -4.30 -0.94 -0.47
N LYS A 39 -4.96 -1.94 -1.05
CA LYS A 39 -5.71 -2.91 -0.28
C LYS A 39 -4.83 -4.12 -0.01
N ILE A 40 -4.66 -4.44 1.27
CA ILE A 40 -3.86 -5.58 1.72
C ILE A 40 -4.66 -6.28 2.81
N TYR A 41 -4.87 -7.59 2.68
CA TYR A 41 -5.66 -8.37 3.65
C TYR A 41 -7.03 -7.76 3.90
N ASP A 42 -7.68 -7.30 2.81
CA ASP A 42 -9.03 -6.73 2.86
C ASP A 42 -9.12 -5.41 3.60
N PHE A 43 -8.00 -4.77 3.91
CA PHE A 43 -7.98 -3.45 4.51
C PHE A 43 -7.26 -2.47 3.60
N TRP A 44 -7.73 -1.22 3.57
CA TRP A 44 -7.10 -0.17 2.80
C TRP A 44 -6.05 0.55 3.61
N HIS A 45 -4.91 0.83 2.99
CA HIS A 45 -3.79 1.50 3.63
C HIS A 45 -3.33 2.67 2.77
N ASN A 46 -2.94 3.76 3.42
CA ASN A 46 -2.38 4.91 2.73
C ASN A 46 -0.97 4.60 2.27
N GLU A 47 -0.55 5.28 1.21
CA GLU A 47 0.78 5.05 0.67
C GLU A 47 1.87 5.26 1.71
N TRP A 48 1.70 6.24 2.59
CA TRP A 48 2.74 6.51 3.59
C TRP A 48 2.79 5.46 4.71
N ASP A 49 1.79 4.62 4.82
CA ASP A 49 1.86 3.52 5.78
C ASP A 49 2.68 2.36 5.28
N ILE A 50 3.00 2.36 3.99
CA ILE A 50 3.79 1.29 3.40
C ILE A 50 5.25 1.65 3.49
N ILE A 51 6.04 0.77 4.10
CA ILE A 51 7.46 0.99 4.32
C ILE A 51 8.25 0.79 3.04
N GLY A 52 7.93 -0.27 2.30
CA GLY A 52 8.61 -0.56 1.07
C GLY A 52 8.29 -1.95 0.58
N LYS A 53 8.86 -2.30 -0.57
CA LYS A 53 8.67 -3.64 -1.11
C LYS A 53 9.45 -4.65 -0.31
N GLU A 54 8.85 -5.80 -0.11
CA GLU A 54 9.50 -6.91 0.54
C GLU A 54 10.07 -7.82 -0.55
N VAL A 55 11.37 -8.01 -0.52
CA VAL A 55 12.07 -8.77 -1.57
C VAL A 55 12.30 -10.20 -1.14
#